data_c40cf26662234b61a707504ccb934999
#
_entry.id   c40cf26662234b61a707504ccb934999
#
_cell.length_a   1.000
_cell.length_b   1.000
_cell.length_c   1.000
_cell.angle_alpha   90.00
_cell.angle_beta   90.00
_cell.angle_gamma   90.00
#
_symmetry.space_group_name_H-M   'P 1'
#
loop_
_entity.id
_entity.type
_entity.pdbx_description
1 polymer ?
#
loop_
_entity_poly.entity_id
_entity_poly.type
_entity_poly.pdbx_seq_one_letter_code
_entity_poly.pdbx_strand_id
1 'polypeptide(L)'
;TKAQVIDDLDGAFSWVTPTGLPVVQEYYDYDTQRFKVFVEGRSVKFTQRIGPAQIKKSKQRQGAAPNFVHSLDASHLMLTVNECARHGIKDFAMIHDSFGTHAATTPLLFEVLRDKFAQMYQADVLDDLYKSMPEAVQDKLEKPPKRGFLDLDLVKESEFFFA
;
A
#
# COMPACT_ATOMS: atom_id res chain seq x y z
N THR A 1 4.14 17.50 -14.82
CA THR A 1 3.23 16.35 -14.70
C THR A 1 3.41 15.71 -13.33
N LYS A 2 2.35 15.10 -12.74
CA LYS A 2 2.37 14.39 -11.41
C LYS A 2 3.55 13.43 -11.26
N ALA A 3 4.04 12.88 -12.35
CA ALA A 3 5.19 11.98 -12.39
C ALA A 3 6.55 12.67 -12.14
N GLN A 4 6.70 13.94 -12.47
CA GLN A 4 7.96 14.68 -12.27
C GLN A 4 8.17 15.09 -10.81
N VAL A 5 7.08 15.23 -10.05
CA VAL A 5 7.17 15.66 -8.64
C VAL A 5 7.77 14.57 -7.75
N ILE A 6 7.53 13.29 -8.05
CA ILE A 6 8.19 12.18 -7.34
C ILE A 6 9.70 12.18 -7.62
N ASP A 7 10.13 12.66 -8.79
CA ASP A 7 11.54 12.77 -9.14
C ASP A 7 12.26 13.90 -8.38
N ASP A 8 11.51 14.88 -7.88
CA ASP A 8 12.02 16.02 -7.11
C ASP A 8 12.09 15.73 -5.58
N LEU A 9 11.60 14.57 -5.13
CA LEU A 9 11.77 14.16 -3.75
C LEU A 9 13.21 13.75 -3.48
N ASP A 10 13.85 14.41 -2.52
CA ASP A 10 15.18 14.05 -2.01
C ASP A 10 15.10 12.84 -1.06
N GLY A 11 14.36 11.82 -1.44
CA GLY A 11 14.19 10.66 -0.58
C GLY A 11 13.23 9.63 -1.16
N ALA A 12 13.06 8.51 -0.45
CA ALA A 12 12.07 7.51 -0.79
C ALA A 12 10.66 8.07 -0.56
N PHE A 13 9.76 7.86 -1.52
CA PHE A 13 8.36 8.26 -1.37
C PHE A 13 7.71 7.45 -0.23
N SER A 14 7.06 8.15 0.69
CA SER A 14 6.46 7.52 1.87
C SER A 14 5.12 8.18 2.22
N TRP A 15 4.28 7.43 2.91
CA TRP A 15 3.00 7.90 3.45
C TRP A 15 2.61 7.10 4.69
N VAL A 16 1.59 7.57 5.39
CA VAL A 16 0.98 6.85 6.50
C VAL A 16 -0.40 6.36 6.07
N THR A 17 -0.69 5.10 6.33
CA THR A 17 -1.98 4.49 6.00
C THR A 17 -3.08 4.93 6.97
N PRO A 18 -4.38 4.73 6.66
CA PRO A 18 -5.48 5.00 7.58
C PRO A 18 -5.38 4.28 8.93
N THR A 19 -4.65 3.18 9.00
CA THR A 19 -4.37 2.44 10.25
C THR A 19 -3.16 2.97 11.02
N GLY A 20 -2.48 4.00 10.51
CA GLY A 20 -1.28 4.57 11.12
C GLY A 20 0.03 3.85 10.79
N LEU A 21 0.00 2.86 9.88
CA LEU A 21 1.21 2.17 9.44
C LEU A 21 2.01 3.03 8.46
N PRO A 22 3.28 3.33 8.73
CA PRO A 22 4.14 4.02 7.77
C PRO A 22 4.54 3.08 6.63
N VAL A 23 4.41 3.56 5.41
CA VAL A 23 4.85 2.87 4.18
C VAL A 23 5.95 3.68 3.53
N VAL A 24 7.06 3.02 3.18
CA VAL A 24 8.20 3.63 2.51
C VAL A 24 8.51 2.82 1.25
N GLN A 25 8.63 3.47 0.12
CA GLN A 25 9.01 2.81 -1.13
C GLN A 25 10.54 2.73 -1.25
N GLU A 26 11.14 1.67 -0.78
CA GLU A 26 12.59 1.45 -0.80
C GLU A 26 13.07 0.91 -2.15
N TYR A 27 12.81 1.64 -3.23
CA TYR A 27 13.31 1.28 -4.55
C TYR A 27 14.68 1.91 -4.79
N TYR A 28 15.72 1.15 -4.50
CA TYR A 28 17.10 1.56 -4.71
C TYR A 28 17.71 0.91 -5.95
N ASP A 29 18.61 1.61 -6.57
CA ASP A 29 19.55 1.09 -7.56
C ASP A 29 20.95 1.07 -6.96
N TYR A 30 21.77 0.15 -7.41
CA TYR A 30 23.13 -0.03 -6.94
C TYR A 30 24.02 -0.17 -8.17
N ASP A 31 25.16 0.46 -8.14
CA ASP A 31 26.22 0.11 -9.08
C ASP A 31 26.62 -1.34 -8.82
N THR A 32 26.83 -2.08 -9.88
CA THR A 32 27.18 -3.50 -9.79
C THR A 32 28.47 -3.77 -10.56
N GLN A 33 29.35 -4.53 -9.94
CA GLN A 33 30.56 -5.02 -10.60
C GLN A 33 30.47 -6.55 -10.76
N ARG A 34 30.80 -7.02 -11.96
CA ARG A 34 30.84 -8.44 -12.26
C ARG A 34 32.25 -8.94 -12.10
N PHE A 35 32.43 -9.99 -11.32
CA PHE A 35 33.69 -10.65 -11.11
C PHE A 35 33.64 -12.05 -11.70
N LYS A 36 34.79 -12.47 -12.23
CA LYS A 36 34.99 -13.83 -12.72
C LYS A 36 36.10 -14.46 -11.86
N VAL A 37 35.76 -15.50 -11.15
CA VAL A 37 36.66 -16.23 -10.28
C VAL A 37 36.79 -17.66 -10.78
N PHE A 38 37.97 -18.21 -10.71
CA PHE A 38 38.22 -19.63 -11.02
C PHE A 38 38.29 -20.41 -9.71
N VAL A 39 37.38 -21.34 -9.55
CA VAL A 39 37.33 -22.24 -8.39
C VAL A 39 37.41 -23.66 -8.93
N GLU A 40 38.40 -24.42 -8.49
CA GLU A 40 38.64 -25.82 -8.92
C GLU A 40 38.61 -25.99 -10.45
N GLY A 41 39.26 -25.08 -11.20
CA GLY A 41 39.30 -25.11 -12.64
C GLY A 41 38.02 -24.68 -13.37
N ARG A 42 36.96 -24.31 -12.62
CA ARG A 42 35.70 -23.84 -13.22
C ARG A 42 35.58 -22.31 -13.04
N SER A 43 35.09 -21.67 -14.10
CA SER A 43 34.82 -20.23 -14.06
C SER A 43 33.45 -19.95 -13.47
N VAL A 44 33.41 -19.25 -12.34
CA VAL A 44 32.21 -18.78 -11.70
C VAL A 44 32.11 -17.27 -11.86
N LYS A 45 30.97 -16.79 -12.33
CA LYS A 45 30.66 -15.34 -12.42
C LYS A 45 29.74 -14.95 -11.28
N PHE A 46 30.08 -13.90 -10.56
CA PHE A 46 29.18 -13.31 -9.57
C PHE A 46 29.13 -11.80 -9.74
N THR A 47 28.02 -11.23 -9.28
CA THR A 47 27.79 -9.80 -9.32
C THR A 47 27.76 -9.27 -7.89
N GLN A 48 28.59 -8.30 -7.61
CA GLN A 48 28.63 -7.62 -6.31
C GLN A 48 28.07 -6.21 -6.48
N ARG A 49 27.27 -5.78 -5.51
CA ARG A 49 26.83 -4.40 -5.39
C ARG A 49 27.99 -3.56 -4.86
N ILE A 50 28.27 -2.43 -5.53
CA ILE A 50 29.31 -1.48 -5.16
C ILE A 50 28.70 -0.09 -5.06
N GLY A 51 29.29 0.77 -4.21
CA GLY A 51 28.81 2.14 -4.05
C GLY A 51 27.55 2.29 -3.20
N PRO A 52 27.16 3.51 -2.92
CA PRO A 52 25.95 3.82 -2.16
C PRO A 52 24.70 3.50 -2.97
N ALA A 53 23.65 3.13 -2.27
CA ALA A 53 22.32 2.97 -2.86
C ALA A 53 21.81 4.32 -3.36
N GLN A 54 21.26 4.34 -4.57
CA GLN A 54 20.63 5.53 -5.14
C GLN A 54 19.15 5.23 -5.35
N ILE A 55 18.29 6.22 -5.13
CA ILE A 55 16.86 6.05 -5.35
C ILE A 55 16.58 5.87 -6.83
N LYS A 56 15.91 4.76 -7.17
CA LYS A 56 15.48 4.46 -8.53
C LYS A 56 14.17 5.18 -8.85
N LYS A 57 14.29 6.47 -9.26
CA LYS A 57 13.15 7.35 -9.52
C LYS A 57 12.09 6.76 -10.44
N SER A 58 12.48 6.03 -11.50
CA SER A 58 11.54 5.40 -12.42
C SER A 58 10.65 4.34 -11.73
N LYS A 59 11.23 3.53 -10.83
CA LYS A 59 10.46 2.55 -10.04
C LYS A 59 9.60 3.21 -8.97
N GLN A 60 10.09 4.26 -8.31
CA GLN A 60 9.30 5.07 -7.39
C GLN A 60 8.01 5.55 -8.05
N ARG A 61 8.13 6.12 -9.24
CA ARG A 61 7.02 6.63 -10.03
C ARG A 61 6.01 5.55 -10.43
N GLN A 62 6.52 4.42 -10.92
CA GLN A 62 5.68 3.29 -11.34
C GLN A 62 4.97 2.63 -10.16
N GLY A 63 5.64 2.55 -9.02
CA GLY A 63 5.12 1.89 -7.82
C GLY A 63 4.17 2.77 -6.98
N ALA A 64 4.17 4.10 -7.14
CA ALA A 64 3.45 4.99 -6.23
C ALA A 64 1.93 4.70 -6.18
N ALA A 65 1.26 4.65 -7.33
CA ALA A 65 -0.17 4.41 -7.37
C ALA A 65 -0.56 2.99 -6.91
N PRO A 66 0.02 1.89 -7.47
CA PRO A 66 -0.35 0.55 -7.05
C PRO A 66 -0.01 0.29 -5.57
N ASN A 67 1.13 0.75 -5.07
CA ASN A 67 1.49 0.54 -3.67
C ASN A 67 0.58 1.32 -2.72
N PHE A 68 0.17 2.53 -3.10
CA PHE A 68 -0.80 3.29 -2.31
C PHE A 68 -2.13 2.54 -2.22
N VAL A 69 -2.69 2.08 -3.35
CA VAL A 69 -3.94 1.30 -3.37
C VAL A 69 -3.81 0.03 -2.53
N HIS A 70 -2.75 -0.76 -2.72
CA HIS A 70 -2.51 -1.97 -1.91
C HIS A 70 -2.34 -1.66 -0.42
N SER A 71 -1.83 -0.48 -0.06
CA SER A 71 -1.75 -0.08 1.35
C SER A 71 -3.12 0.24 1.97
N LEU A 72 -4.08 0.68 1.17
CA LEU A 72 -5.47 0.84 1.58
C LEU A 72 -6.15 -0.52 1.78
N ASP A 73 -5.92 -1.47 0.86
CA ASP A 73 -6.42 -2.85 1.00
C ASP A 73 -5.88 -3.51 2.28
N ALA A 74 -4.57 -3.35 2.54
CA ALA A 74 -3.97 -3.83 3.78
C ALA A 74 -4.55 -3.14 5.03
N SER A 75 -4.88 -1.86 4.94
CA SER A 75 -5.54 -1.12 6.03
C SER A 75 -6.93 -1.66 6.30
N HIS A 76 -7.72 -1.91 5.26
CA HIS A 76 -9.04 -2.52 5.38
C HIS A 76 -8.96 -3.90 6.03
N LEU A 77 -8.00 -4.75 5.61
CA LEU A 77 -7.76 -6.05 6.22
C LEU A 77 -7.46 -5.92 7.73
N MET A 78 -6.54 -5.03 8.11
CA MET A 78 -6.19 -4.83 9.52
C MET A 78 -7.35 -4.31 10.36
N LEU A 79 -8.14 -3.36 9.83
CA LEU A 79 -9.33 -2.85 10.52
C LEU A 79 -10.37 -3.96 10.72
N THR A 80 -10.61 -4.77 9.70
CA THR A 80 -11.55 -5.90 9.75
C THR A 80 -11.12 -6.94 10.78
N VAL A 81 -9.85 -7.39 10.74
CA VAL A 81 -9.32 -8.37 11.70
C VAL A 81 -9.40 -7.85 13.13
N ASN A 82 -9.00 -6.61 13.37
CA ASN A 82 -9.04 -6.01 14.70
C ASN A 82 -10.48 -5.95 15.26
N GLU A 83 -11.44 -5.58 14.42
CA GLU A 83 -12.84 -5.52 14.87
C GLU A 83 -13.42 -6.90 15.10
N CYS A 84 -13.21 -7.84 14.19
CA CYS A 84 -13.62 -9.24 14.37
C CYS A 84 -13.01 -9.85 15.66
N ALA A 85 -11.74 -9.54 15.95
CA ALA A 85 -11.09 -10.00 17.17
C ALA A 85 -11.76 -9.42 18.44
N ARG A 86 -12.19 -8.15 18.41
CA ARG A 86 -12.96 -7.55 19.52
C ARG A 86 -14.30 -8.26 19.75
N HIS A 87 -14.91 -8.80 18.70
CA HIS A 87 -16.10 -9.62 18.76
C HIS A 87 -15.84 -11.10 19.08
N GLY A 88 -14.60 -11.48 19.39
CA GLY A 88 -14.22 -12.80 19.85
C GLY A 88 -13.82 -13.80 18.76
N ILE A 89 -13.74 -13.39 17.51
CA ILE A 89 -13.16 -14.22 16.43
C ILE A 89 -11.64 -14.30 16.65
N LYS A 90 -11.09 -15.51 16.67
CA LYS A 90 -9.65 -15.75 16.94
C LYS A 90 -8.93 -16.38 15.76
N ASP A 91 -9.67 -17.05 14.89
CA ASP A 91 -9.11 -17.84 13.79
C ASP A 91 -9.45 -17.17 12.47
N PHE A 92 -8.40 -16.82 11.72
CA PHE A 92 -8.50 -16.12 10.47
C PHE A 92 -7.66 -16.80 9.39
N ALA A 93 -8.17 -16.82 8.17
CA ALA A 93 -7.43 -17.17 6.96
C ALA A 93 -7.49 -15.98 6.01
N MET A 94 -6.42 -15.14 6.02
CA MET A 94 -6.33 -13.93 5.23
C MET A 94 -5.29 -14.10 4.13
N ILE A 95 -5.72 -13.96 2.88
CA ILE A 95 -4.84 -14.06 1.71
C ILE A 95 -5.13 -12.86 0.82
N HIS A 96 -4.29 -11.83 0.91
CA HIS A 96 -4.46 -10.56 0.18
C HIS A 96 -5.83 -9.91 0.45
N ASP A 97 -6.73 -9.95 -0.53
CA ASP A 97 -8.09 -9.42 -0.51
C ASP A 97 -9.16 -10.47 -0.12
N SER A 98 -8.72 -11.70 0.17
CA SER A 98 -9.61 -12.79 0.56
C SER A 98 -9.64 -12.94 2.08
N PHE A 99 -10.84 -12.96 2.64
CA PHE A 99 -11.10 -13.01 4.07
C PHE A 99 -11.78 -14.31 4.43
N GLY A 100 -11.23 -15.06 5.37
CA GLY A 100 -11.79 -16.32 5.84
C GLY A 100 -11.80 -16.44 7.35
N THR A 101 -12.79 -17.16 7.85
CA THR A 101 -12.96 -17.58 9.25
C THR A 101 -13.76 -18.87 9.31
N HIS A 102 -14.04 -19.40 10.50
CA HIS A 102 -14.93 -20.54 10.65
C HIS A 102 -16.37 -20.24 10.19
N ALA A 103 -17.04 -21.24 9.64
CA ALA A 103 -18.38 -21.08 9.08
C ALA A 103 -19.38 -20.42 10.04
N ALA A 104 -19.30 -20.74 11.34
CA ALA A 104 -20.18 -20.16 12.35
C ALA A 104 -19.98 -18.65 12.57
N THR A 105 -18.80 -18.10 12.23
CA THR A 105 -18.47 -16.69 12.43
C THR A 105 -18.45 -15.89 11.12
N THR A 106 -18.68 -16.54 9.98
CA THR A 106 -18.72 -15.89 8.66
C THR A 106 -19.76 -14.77 8.56
N PRO A 107 -20.99 -14.88 9.09
CA PRO A 107 -21.95 -13.77 9.04
C PRO A 107 -21.43 -12.50 9.70
N LEU A 108 -20.79 -12.63 10.87
CA LEU A 108 -20.19 -11.50 11.56
C LEU A 108 -19.01 -10.90 10.78
N LEU A 109 -18.15 -11.75 10.22
CA LEU A 109 -17.05 -11.29 9.34
C LEU A 109 -17.60 -10.47 8.17
N PHE A 110 -18.67 -10.95 7.53
CA PHE A 110 -19.30 -10.30 6.40
C PHE A 110 -19.84 -8.89 6.74
N GLU A 111 -20.46 -8.72 7.89
CA GLU A 111 -20.94 -7.41 8.37
C GLU A 111 -19.80 -6.47 8.70
N VAL A 112 -18.83 -6.93 9.48
CA VAL A 112 -17.66 -6.13 9.90
C VAL A 112 -16.84 -5.67 8.71
N LEU A 113 -16.60 -6.54 7.74
CA LEU A 113 -15.81 -6.24 6.54
C LEU A 113 -16.41 -5.06 5.76
N ARG A 114 -17.73 -5.06 5.57
CA ARG A 114 -18.45 -4.00 4.86
C ARG A 114 -18.47 -2.68 5.63
N ASP A 115 -18.71 -2.78 6.94
CA ASP A 115 -18.71 -1.60 7.81
C ASP A 115 -17.33 -0.93 7.85
N LYS A 116 -16.25 -1.70 8.01
CA LYS A 116 -14.89 -1.14 8.04
C LYS A 116 -14.45 -0.58 6.70
N PHE A 117 -14.89 -1.15 5.60
CA PHE A 117 -14.64 -0.57 4.28
C PHE A 117 -15.33 0.79 4.14
N ALA A 118 -16.63 0.86 4.40
CA ALA A 118 -17.37 2.11 4.34
C ALA A 118 -16.78 3.17 5.29
N GLN A 119 -16.46 2.79 6.53
CA GLN A 119 -15.85 3.67 7.53
C GLN A 119 -14.49 4.21 7.08
N MET A 120 -13.62 3.38 6.53
CA MET A 120 -12.28 3.79 6.08
C MET A 120 -12.37 4.85 4.98
N TYR A 121 -13.31 4.71 4.05
CA TYR A 121 -13.49 5.63 2.94
C TYR A 121 -14.39 6.83 3.24
N GLN A 122 -14.88 7.00 4.48
CA GLN A 122 -15.47 8.26 4.92
C GLN A 122 -14.45 9.39 4.93
N ALA A 123 -13.19 9.09 5.24
CA ALA A 123 -12.08 10.02 5.06
C ALA A 123 -11.73 10.22 3.58
N ASP A 124 -11.20 11.39 3.24
CA ASP A 124 -10.67 11.64 1.90
C ASP A 124 -9.21 11.19 1.83
N VAL A 125 -9.01 9.89 1.57
CA VAL A 125 -7.68 9.25 1.56
C VAL A 125 -6.70 9.87 0.55
N LEU A 126 -7.21 10.48 -0.54
CA LEU A 126 -6.36 11.16 -1.52
C LEU A 126 -5.96 12.56 -1.04
N ASP A 127 -6.85 13.27 -0.38
CA ASP A 127 -6.56 14.58 0.21
C ASP A 127 -5.61 14.43 1.41
N ASP A 128 -5.79 13.37 2.22
CA ASP A 128 -4.89 13.03 3.31
C ASP A 128 -3.49 12.69 2.81
N LEU A 129 -3.37 11.89 1.73
CA LEU A 129 -2.09 11.64 1.07
C LEU A 129 -1.45 12.93 0.57
N TYR A 130 -2.22 13.81 -0.08
CA TYR A 130 -1.72 15.08 -0.58
C TYR A 130 -1.20 15.97 0.55
N LYS A 131 -1.94 16.09 1.64
CA LYS A 131 -1.57 16.89 2.82
C LYS A 131 -0.37 16.31 3.58
N SER A 132 -0.13 15.02 3.49
CA SER A 132 1.03 14.36 4.11
C SER A 132 2.36 14.65 3.38
N MET A 133 2.31 15.17 2.16
CA MET A 133 3.50 15.51 1.38
C MET A 133 4.11 16.84 1.87
N PRO A 134 5.45 17.02 1.71
CA PRO A 134 6.11 18.31 1.98
C PRO A 134 5.48 19.47 1.17
N GLU A 135 5.37 20.66 1.75
CA GLU A 135 4.78 21.84 1.10
C GLU A 135 5.38 22.13 -0.27
N ALA A 136 6.71 22.06 -0.40
CA ALA A 136 7.40 22.24 -1.68
C ALA A 136 6.98 21.26 -2.78
N VAL A 137 6.45 20.12 -2.39
CA VAL A 137 5.88 19.10 -3.30
C VAL A 137 4.42 19.41 -3.59
N GLN A 138 3.65 19.80 -2.57
CA GLN A 138 2.24 20.19 -2.73
C GLN A 138 2.08 21.35 -3.71
N ASP A 139 2.97 22.35 -3.67
CA ASP A 139 2.94 23.52 -4.57
C ASP A 139 3.12 23.15 -6.05
N LYS A 140 3.77 22.02 -6.33
CA LYS A 140 4.00 21.52 -7.69
C LYS A 140 2.92 20.55 -8.18
N LEU A 141 2.06 20.06 -7.26
CA LEU A 141 1.01 19.12 -7.57
C LEU A 141 -0.33 19.83 -7.78
N GLU A 142 -1.10 19.35 -8.74
CA GLU A 142 -2.52 19.66 -8.79
C GLU A 142 -3.23 19.01 -7.60
N LYS A 143 -4.18 19.73 -7.00
CA LYS A 143 -5.02 19.19 -5.95
C LYS A 143 -5.73 17.91 -6.39
N PRO A 144 -5.95 16.97 -5.48
CA PRO A 144 -6.73 15.78 -5.78
C PRO A 144 -8.12 16.13 -6.32
N PRO A 145 -8.72 15.28 -7.14
CA PRO A 145 -10.10 15.48 -7.58
C PRO A 145 -11.01 15.46 -6.35
N LYS A 146 -12.08 16.26 -6.40
CA LYS A 146 -13.12 16.22 -5.37
C LYS A 146 -13.75 14.83 -5.32
N ARG A 147 -14.14 14.41 -4.12
CA ARG A 147 -14.91 13.16 -3.95
C ARG A 147 -16.16 13.15 -4.80
N GLY A 148 -16.52 11.96 -5.28
CA GLY A 148 -17.79 11.74 -5.96
C GLY A 148 -18.98 11.75 -4.98
N PHE A 149 -20.15 11.44 -5.49
CA PHE A 149 -21.42 11.48 -4.76
C PHE A 149 -21.90 10.07 -4.34
N LEU A 150 -21.03 9.06 -4.40
CA LEU A 150 -21.40 7.72 -3.97
C LEU A 150 -21.72 7.71 -2.47
N ASP A 151 -22.93 7.26 -2.15
CA ASP A 151 -23.29 6.95 -0.78
C ASP A 151 -22.57 5.64 -0.36
N LEU A 152 -21.66 5.77 0.60
CA LEU A 152 -20.88 4.63 1.07
C LEU A 152 -21.71 3.62 1.87
N ASP A 153 -22.87 4.00 2.37
CA ASP A 153 -23.76 3.06 3.07
C ASP A 153 -24.37 2.02 2.11
N LEU A 154 -24.48 2.34 0.81
CA LEU A 154 -24.86 1.36 -0.21
C LEU A 154 -23.91 0.15 -0.29
N VAL A 155 -22.65 0.30 0.12
CA VAL A 155 -21.70 -0.81 0.21
C VAL A 155 -22.17 -1.85 1.21
N LYS A 156 -22.82 -1.43 2.30
CA LYS A 156 -23.32 -2.31 3.36
C LYS A 156 -24.51 -3.14 2.88
N GLU A 157 -25.29 -2.62 1.96
CA GLU A 157 -26.51 -3.24 1.41
C GLU A 157 -26.25 -4.11 0.17
N SER A 158 -25.08 -3.98 -0.44
CA SER A 158 -24.75 -4.70 -1.68
C SER A 158 -24.63 -6.21 -1.46
N GLU A 159 -25.38 -7.02 -2.21
CA GLU A 159 -25.30 -8.49 -2.15
C GLU A 159 -23.96 -9.05 -2.60
N PHE A 160 -23.29 -8.37 -3.53
CA PHE A 160 -22.08 -8.85 -4.21
C PHE A 160 -20.79 -8.14 -3.79
N PHE A 161 -20.83 -7.33 -2.76
CA PHE A 161 -19.61 -6.73 -2.22
C PHE A 161 -18.89 -7.78 -1.35
N PHE A 162 -17.73 -8.25 -1.79
CA PHE A 162 -17.02 -9.40 -1.23
C PHE A 162 -17.90 -10.67 -1.18
N ALA A 163 -18.29 -11.14 -2.34
CA ALA A 163 -19.06 -12.39 -2.50
C ALA A 163 -18.14 -13.60 -2.62
#